data_10ce903afc945ea9a1cb7bf7a7032c89
#
_entry.id   10ce903afc945ea9a1cb7bf7a7032c89
#
_cell.length_a   1.000
_cell.length_b   1.000
_cell.length_c   1.000
_cell.angle_alpha   90.00
_cell.angle_beta   90.00
_cell.angle_gamma   90.00
#
_symmetry.space_group_name_H-M   'P 1'
#
loop_
_entity.id
_entity.type
_entity.pdbx_description
1 polymer ?
#
loop_
_entity_poly.entity_id
_entity_poly.type
_entity_poly.pdbx_seq_one_letter_code
_entity_poly.pdbx_strand_id
1 'polypeptide(L)'
;MPKESSSQIDIFGLLSGNEDKDKEKKKQRQELLASTGVKEFFPEGKLTINKRTCWGQECKLCIKACPTNALYWKAGEVGITEELCVYCSACVLSCMVDDCIKLVRTREDGKTERFSKPRDVVKLQHAINTCKRAQRVREVFPNVEAYCERYERNKPA
;
A
#
# COMPACT_ATOMS: atom_id res chain seq x y z
N MET A 1 -12.30 -56.40 23.49
CA MET A 1 -12.91 -55.07 23.28
C MET A 1 -11.79 -54.05 23.35
N PRO A 2 -11.35 -53.41 22.25
CA PRO A 2 -10.35 -52.35 22.30
C PRO A 2 -11.06 -51.02 22.63
N LYS A 3 -10.45 -50.28 23.57
CA LYS A 3 -10.90 -48.95 23.95
C LYS A 3 -10.54 -47.94 22.87
N GLU A 4 -11.54 -47.32 22.30
CA GLU A 4 -11.38 -46.15 21.42
C GLU A 4 -10.84 -44.94 22.23
N SER A 5 -9.61 -44.56 21.96
CA SER A 5 -9.08 -43.30 22.45
C SER A 5 -9.58 -42.17 21.56
N SER A 6 -10.60 -41.44 21.96
CA SER A 6 -11.00 -40.20 21.31
C SER A 6 -9.89 -39.18 21.51
N SER A 7 -9.10 -38.94 20.47
CA SER A 7 -8.19 -37.80 20.41
C SER A 7 -9.03 -36.51 20.35
N GLN A 8 -9.21 -35.89 21.53
CA GLN A 8 -9.77 -34.53 21.59
C GLN A 8 -8.77 -33.60 20.88
N ILE A 9 -9.17 -33.13 19.70
CA ILE A 9 -8.43 -32.08 18.98
C ILE A 9 -8.61 -30.81 19.82
N ASP A 10 -7.53 -30.34 20.42
CA ASP A 10 -7.50 -29.08 21.17
C ASP A 10 -7.60 -27.89 20.23
N ILE A 11 -8.85 -27.53 19.92
CA ILE A 11 -9.17 -26.40 19.03
C ILE A 11 -8.68 -25.08 19.62
N PHE A 12 -8.67 -24.93 20.95
CA PHE A 12 -8.15 -23.74 21.62
C PHE A 12 -6.63 -23.60 21.49
N GLY A 13 -5.89 -24.69 21.57
CA GLY A 13 -4.43 -24.69 21.34
C GLY A 13 -4.07 -24.37 19.91
N LEU A 14 -4.89 -24.79 18.94
CA LEU A 14 -4.71 -24.44 17.52
C LEU A 14 -5.02 -22.96 17.24
N LEU A 15 -6.01 -22.38 17.87
CA LEU A 15 -6.38 -20.97 17.70
C LEU A 15 -5.37 -20.03 18.37
N SER A 16 -4.96 -20.31 19.60
CA SER A 16 -3.95 -19.50 20.31
C SER A 16 -2.57 -19.57 19.67
N GLY A 17 -2.18 -20.74 19.12
CA GLY A 17 -0.92 -20.86 18.39
C GLY A 17 -0.86 -20.07 17.08
N ASN A 18 -2.01 -19.74 16.49
CA ASN A 18 -2.07 -18.87 15.30
C ASN A 18 -1.94 -17.37 15.66
N GLU A 19 -2.52 -16.92 16.76
CA GLU A 19 -2.41 -15.52 17.21
C GLU A 19 -0.96 -15.14 17.56
N ASP A 20 -0.22 -16.02 18.21
CA ASP A 20 1.17 -15.76 18.56
C ASP A 20 2.09 -15.75 17.32
N LYS A 21 1.85 -16.62 16.35
CA LYS A 21 2.55 -16.61 15.07
C LYS A 21 2.28 -15.35 14.25
N ASP A 22 1.05 -14.83 14.32
CA ASP A 22 0.68 -13.61 13.62
C ASP A 22 1.29 -12.36 14.29
N LYS A 23 1.40 -12.35 15.63
CA LYS A 23 2.12 -11.29 16.37
C LYS A 23 3.62 -11.30 16.05
N GLU A 24 4.24 -12.48 16.02
CA GLU A 24 5.65 -12.64 15.65
C GLU A 24 5.92 -12.17 14.22
N LYS A 25 5.10 -12.55 13.26
CA LYS A 25 5.20 -12.09 11.86
C LYS A 25 5.04 -10.57 11.75
N LYS A 26 4.10 -9.96 12.48
CA LYS A 26 3.93 -8.50 12.51
C LYS A 26 5.16 -7.81 13.07
N LYS A 27 5.76 -8.34 14.13
CA LYS A 27 6.98 -7.80 14.72
C LYS A 27 8.16 -7.87 13.75
N GLN A 28 8.41 -9.02 13.15
CA GLN A 28 9.45 -9.21 12.14
C GLN A 28 9.24 -8.26 10.94
N ARG A 29 8.00 -8.11 10.47
CA ARG A 29 7.66 -7.16 9.42
C ARG A 29 7.99 -5.72 9.81
N GLN A 30 7.66 -5.28 11.03
CA GLN A 30 7.98 -3.93 11.51
C GLN A 30 9.49 -3.69 11.58
N GLU A 31 10.27 -4.65 12.03
CA GLU A 31 11.73 -4.58 12.08
C GLU A 31 12.34 -4.45 10.68
N LEU A 32 11.84 -5.23 9.71
CA LEU A 32 12.27 -5.16 8.31
C LEU A 32 11.93 -3.80 7.68
N LEU A 33 10.72 -3.28 7.91
CA LEU A 33 10.30 -1.98 7.37
C LEU A 33 11.02 -0.81 8.03
N ALA A 34 11.34 -0.90 9.33
CA ALA A 34 12.09 0.12 10.05
C ALA A 34 13.45 0.38 9.40
N SER A 35 14.13 -0.67 8.92
CA SER A 35 15.41 -0.55 8.22
C SER A 35 15.33 0.21 6.90
N THR A 36 14.16 0.22 6.25
CA THR A 36 13.93 0.92 4.97
C THR A 36 13.44 2.37 5.15
N GLY A 37 13.10 2.80 6.38
CA GLY A 37 12.56 4.12 6.68
C GLY A 37 11.16 4.39 6.09
N VAL A 38 10.47 3.36 5.61
CA VAL A 38 9.14 3.47 5.00
C VAL A 38 8.06 3.28 6.06
N LYS A 39 7.12 4.24 6.14
CA LYS A 39 5.96 4.11 7.02
C LYS A 39 4.88 3.24 6.40
N GLU A 40 4.32 2.36 7.20
CA GLU A 40 3.17 1.56 6.84
C GLU A 40 1.88 2.36 7.07
N PHE A 41 1.11 2.59 5.98
CA PHE A 41 -0.16 3.32 6.01
C PHE A 41 -1.37 2.41 5.76
N PHE A 42 -1.13 1.17 5.38
CA PHE A 42 -2.18 0.25 5.00
C PHE A 42 -1.98 -1.06 5.76
N PRO A 43 -2.85 -1.33 6.76
CA PRO A 43 -2.71 -2.52 7.61
C PRO A 43 -2.91 -3.82 6.83
N GLU A 44 -3.72 -3.76 5.79
CA GLU A 44 -4.07 -4.95 5.00
C GLU A 44 -4.07 -4.64 3.52
N GLY A 45 -3.64 -5.63 2.72
CA GLY A 45 -3.70 -5.53 1.28
C GLY A 45 -3.33 -6.85 0.60
N LYS A 46 -3.57 -6.87 -0.71
CA LYS A 46 -3.19 -7.99 -1.58
C LYS A 46 -2.70 -7.43 -2.91
N LEU A 47 -1.51 -7.86 -3.29
CA LEU A 47 -0.92 -7.56 -4.59
C LEU A 47 -0.90 -8.81 -5.45
N THR A 48 -1.42 -8.75 -6.66
CA THR A 48 -1.40 -9.85 -7.62
C THR A 48 -0.83 -9.37 -8.95
N ILE A 49 0.00 -10.19 -9.58
CA ILE A 49 0.62 -9.89 -10.87
C ILE A 49 0.16 -10.94 -11.88
N ASN A 50 -0.38 -10.47 -12.99
CA ASN A 50 -0.74 -11.34 -14.11
C ASN A 50 0.50 -11.62 -14.98
N LYS A 51 1.03 -12.81 -14.82
CA LYS A 51 2.25 -13.25 -15.51
C LYS A 51 2.09 -13.28 -17.04
N ARG A 52 0.87 -13.53 -17.55
CA ARG A 52 0.60 -13.65 -18.99
C ARG A 52 0.65 -12.29 -19.72
N THR A 53 0.27 -11.21 -19.03
CA THR A 53 0.24 -9.86 -19.60
C THR A 53 1.50 -9.06 -19.30
N CYS A 54 2.34 -9.55 -18.37
CA CYS A 54 3.57 -8.88 -17.99
C CYS A 54 4.62 -8.94 -19.10
N TRP A 55 5.23 -7.80 -19.45
CA TRP A 55 6.34 -7.75 -20.42
C TRP A 55 7.64 -8.39 -19.90
N GLY A 56 7.66 -8.79 -18.64
CA GLY A 56 8.72 -9.60 -18.08
C GLY A 56 10.07 -8.86 -17.99
N GLN A 57 11.10 -9.53 -18.48
CA GLN A 57 12.50 -9.12 -18.32
C GLN A 57 12.83 -7.75 -18.91
N GLU A 58 12.17 -7.36 -19.98
CA GLU A 58 12.47 -6.12 -20.71
C GLU A 58 11.95 -4.88 -19.94
N CYS A 59 10.87 -5.01 -19.17
CA CYS A 59 10.22 -3.88 -18.49
C CYS A 59 10.82 -3.59 -17.12
N LYS A 60 10.68 -4.49 -16.14
CA LYS A 60 11.13 -4.39 -14.72
C LYS A 60 10.82 -3.06 -14.00
N LEU A 61 9.93 -2.23 -14.53
CA LEU A 61 9.62 -0.91 -13.96
C LEU A 61 8.97 -1.01 -12.57
N CYS A 62 8.11 -1.99 -12.34
CA CYS A 62 7.48 -2.22 -11.04
C CYS A 62 8.51 -2.58 -9.95
N ILE A 63 9.57 -3.32 -10.30
CA ILE A 63 10.67 -3.67 -9.38
C ILE A 63 11.45 -2.41 -9.02
N LYS A 64 11.82 -1.60 -10.02
CA LYS A 64 12.55 -0.34 -9.82
C LYS A 64 11.75 0.70 -9.04
N ALA A 65 10.44 0.70 -9.18
CA ALA A 65 9.54 1.64 -8.51
C ALA A 65 9.19 1.23 -7.07
N CYS A 66 9.52 0.02 -6.64
CA CYS A 66 9.18 -0.48 -5.31
C CYS A 66 10.10 0.15 -4.24
N PRO A 67 9.56 0.94 -3.28
CA PRO A 67 10.38 1.62 -2.28
C PRO A 67 10.98 0.67 -1.24
N THR A 68 10.40 -0.52 -1.05
CA THR A 68 10.84 -1.51 -0.07
C THR A 68 11.50 -2.72 -0.71
N ASN A 69 11.72 -2.71 -2.04
CA ASN A 69 12.23 -3.83 -2.81
C ASN A 69 11.44 -5.14 -2.61
N ALA A 70 10.14 -5.03 -2.32
CA ALA A 70 9.25 -6.18 -2.16
C ALA A 70 9.06 -6.97 -3.47
N LEU A 71 9.33 -6.35 -4.62
CA LEU A 71 9.24 -6.99 -5.93
C LEU A 71 10.63 -7.36 -6.44
N TYR A 72 10.78 -8.57 -6.93
CA TYR A 72 12.04 -9.09 -7.44
C TYR A 72 11.86 -9.93 -8.70
N TRP A 73 12.94 -10.14 -9.43
CA TRP A 73 12.95 -10.99 -10.62
C TRP A 73 13.49 -12.39 -10.28
N LYS A 74 12.71 -13.42 -10.57
CA LYS A 74 13.13 -14.81 -10.37
C LYS A 74 12.51 -15.73 -11.44
N ALA A 75 13.34 -16.57 -12.03
CA ALA A 75 12.89 -17.62 -12.95
C ALA A 75 11.97 -17.15 -14.10
N GLY A 76 12.24 -15.96 -14.66
CA GLY A 76 11.45 -15.44 -15.79
C GLY A 76 10.19 -14.67 -15.37
N GLU A 77 9.97 -14.47 -14.08
CA GLU A 77 8.76 -13.85 -13.54
C GLU A 77 9.06 -12.80 -12.47
N VAL A 78 8.09 -11.91 -12.24
CA VAL A 78 8.15 -10.97 -11.11
C VAL A 78 7.55 -11.68 -9.88
N GLY A 79 8.38 -11.85 -8.86
CA GLY A 79 8.00 -12.36 -7.54
C GLY A 79 7.68 -11.24 -6.57
N ILE A 80 6.99 -11.57 -5.48
CA ILE A 80 6.61 -10.66 -4.40
C ILE A 80 7.03 -11.25 -3.07
N THR A 81 7.69 -10.45 -2.25
CA THR A 81 7.90 -10.71 -0.82
C THR A 81 6.81 -9.94 -0.07
N GLU A 82 5.76 -10.65 0.38
CA GLU A 82 4.59 -10.02 0.99
C GLU A 82 4.93 -9.27 2.27
N GLU A 83 5.90 -9.75 3.04
CA GLU A 83 6.37 -9.15 4.28
C GLU A 83 6.99 -7.76 4.08
N LEU A 84 7.51 -7.45 2.89
CA LEU A 84 8.08 -6.16 2.55
C LEU A 84 7.09 -5.24 1.82
N CYS A 85 5.96 -5.77 1.37
CA CYS A 85 5.00 -4.98 0.60
C CYS A 85 4.18 -4.05 1.50
N VAL A 86 4.30 -2.73 1.31
CA VAL A 86 3.54 -1.70 2.03
C VAL A 86 2.32 -1.20 1.27
N TYR A 87 1.91 -1.89 0.24
CA TYR A 87 0.72 -1.60 -0.57
C TYR A 87 0.61 -0.15 -1.09
N CYS A 88 1.75 0.48 -1.37
CA CYS A 88 1.85 1.91 -1.75
C CYS A 88 1.31 2.24 -3.15
N SER A 89 1.02 1.24 -3.98
CA SER A 89 0.58 1.37 -5.39
C SER A 89 1.62 1.89 -6.39
N ALA A 90 2.87 2.11 -6.01
CA ALA A 90 3.92 2.58 -6.93
C ALA A 90 4.14 1.62 -8.11
N CYS A 91 4.08 0.32 -7.88
CA CYS A 91 4.19 -0.71 -8.91
C CYS A 91 3.04 -0.66 -9.93
N VAL A 92 1.80 -0.36 -9.50
CA VAL A 92 0.66 -0.18 -10.41
C VAL A 92 0.85 1.08 -11.24
N LEU A 93 1.28 2.19 -10.61
CA LEU A 93 1.52 3.47 -11.28
C LEU A 93 2.59 3.35 -12.38
N SER A 94 3.64 2.55 -12.13
CA SER A 94 4.76 2.38 -13.05
C SER A 94 4.56 1.25 -14.06
N CYS A 95 3.43 0.53 -14.02
CA CYS A 95 3.18 -0.56 -14.95
C CYS A 95 2.79 -0.03 -16.32
N MET A 96 3.47 -0.52 -17.36
CA MET A 96 3.17 -0.15 -18.76
C MET A 96 1.91 -0.84 -19.30
N VAL A 97 1.45 -1.89 -18.62
CA VAL A 97 0.33 -2.72 -19.08
C VAL A 97 -0.82 -2.60 -18.09
N ASP A 98 -1.97 -2.16 -18.58
CA ASP A 98 -3.20 -2.10 -17.80
C ASP A 98 -3.59 -3.51 -17.31
N ASP A 99 -4.15 -3.58 -16.09
CA ASP A 99 -4.64 -4.81 -15.47
C ASP A 99 -3.58 -5.91 -15.25
N CYS A 100 -2.30 -5.63 -15.51
CA CYS A 100 -1.21 -6.55 -15.24
C CYS A 100 -0.94 -6.69 -13.73
N ILE A 101 -0.94 -5.59 -13.00
CA ILE A 101 -0.78 -5.56 -11.55
C ILE A 101 -2.09 -5.11 -10.92
N LYS A 102 -2.63 -5.93 -10.03
CA LYS A 102 -3.86 -5.62 -9.28
C LYS A 102 -3.51 -5.51 -7.81
N LEU A 103 -3.82 -4.35 -7.26
CA LEU A 103 -3.64 -4.05 -5.84
C LEU A 103 -5.01 -3.83 -5.20
N VAL A 104 -5.24 -4.52 -4.11
CA VAL A 104 -6.35 -4.26 -3.18
C VAL A 104 -5.74 -3.91 -1.84
N ARG A 105 -6.19 -2.83 -1.20
CA ARG A 105 -5.70 -2.42 0.12
C ARG A 105 -6.83 -1.83 0.95
N THR A 106 -6.71 -1.96 2.25
CA THR A 106 -7.64 -1.39 3.22
C THR A 106 -6.95 -0.25 3.95
N ARG A 107 -7.63 0.89 4.08
CA ARG A 107 -7.16 2.02 4.89
C ARG A 107 -7.51 1.81 6.35
N GLU A 108 -6.92 2.60 7.23
CA GLU A 108 -7.25 2.63 8.67
C GLU A 108 -8.73 2.96 8.95
N ASP A 109 -9.37 3.73 8.05
CA ASP A 109 -10.81 4.06 8.09
C ASP A 109 -11.72 2.93 7.59
N GLY A 110 -11.18 1.75 7.28
CA GLY A 110 -11.90 0.58 6.78
C GLY A 110 -12.26 0.63 5.29
N LYS A 111 -11.94 1.71 4.58
CA LYS A 111 -12.21 1.79 3.14
C LYS A 111 -11.28 0.91 2.34
N THR A 112 -11.86 0.06 1.49
CA THR A 112 -11.11 -0.77 0.55
C THR A 112 -10.92 -0.06 -0.78
N GLU A 113 -9.69 0.05 -1.21
CA GLU A 113 -9.27 0.62 -2.49
C GLU A 113 -8.76 -0.47 -3.42
N ARG A 114 -9.09 -0.35 -4.72
CA ARG A 114 -8.65 -1.29 -5.75
C ARG A 114 -8.01 -0.52 -6.90
N PHE A 115 -6.83 -0.95 -7.30
CA PHE A 115 -6.07 -0.35 -8.40
C PHE A 115 -5.61 -1.44 -9.34
N SER A 116 -5.85 -1.25 -10.63
CA SER A 116 -5.33 -2.12 -11.67
C SER A 116 -4.72 -1.36 -12.85
N LYS A 117 -4.98 -0.05 -12.90
CA LYS A 117 -4.48 0.84 -13.95
C LYS A 117 -3.73 2.02 -13.34
N PRO A 118 -2.67 2.51 -13.98
CA PRO A 118 -1.94 3.71 -13.55
C PRO A 118 -2.86 4.92 -13.37
N ARG A 119 -3.84 5.07 -14.25
CA ARG A 119 -4.83 6.16 -14.21
C ARG A 119 -5.60 6.23 -12.88
N ASP A 120 -5.93 5.10 -12.27
CA ASP A 120 -6.70 5.07 -11.03
C ASP A 120 -5.85 5.58 -9.86
N VAL A 121 -4.56 5.25 -9.84
CA VAL A 121 -3.61 5.77 -8.85
C VAL A 121 -3.43 7.29 -9.01
N VAL A 122 -3.31 7.78 -10.26
CA VAL A 122 -3.19 9.22 -10.54
C VAL A 122 -4.43 9.97 -10.10
N LYS A 123 -5.64 9.45 -10.35
CA LYS A 123 -6.89 10.06 -9.87
C LYS A 123 -6.91 10.21 -8.36
N LEU A 124 -6.50 9.16 -7.63
CA LEU A 124 -6.42 9.22 -6.17
C LEU A 124 -5.42 10.29 -5.71
N GLN A 125 -4.22 10.36 -6.30
CA GLN A 125 -3.23 11.39 -5.99
C GLN A 125 -3.76 12.80 -6.24
N HIS A 126 -4.48 12.99 -7.34
CA HIS A 126 -5.14 14.26 -7.65
C HIS A 126 -6.16 14.65 -6.59
N ALA A 127 -7.03 13.72 -6.19
CA ALA A 127 -8.02 13.96 -5.15
C ALA A 127 -7.36 14.35 -3.81
N ILE A 128 -6.32 13.62 -3.39
CA ILE A 128 -5.57 13.93 -2.15
C ILE A 128 -4.92 15.32 -2.25
N ASN A 129 -4.28 15.65 -3.36
CA ASN A 129 -3.64 16.95 -3.55
C ASN A 129 -4.65 18.09 -3.56
N THR A 130 -5.82 17.89 -4.17
CA THR A 130 -6.90 18.89 -4.17
C THR A 130 -7.41 19.15 -2.74
N CYS A 131 -7.65 18.09 -1.97
CA CYS A 131 -8.05 18.23 -0.56
C CYS A 131 -6.98 18.97 0.26
N LYS A 132 -5.70 18.62 0.12
CA LYS A 132 -4.60 19.29 0.82
C LYS A 132 -4.45 20.76 0.43
N ARG A 133 -4.64 21.10 -0.86
CA ARG A 133 -4.64 22.50 -1.32
C ARG A 133 -5.80 23.27 -0.73
N ALA A 134 -7.01 22.71 -0.75
CA ALA A 134 -8.19 23.34 -0.16
C ALA A 134 -8.01 23.59 1.35
N GLN A 135 -7.44 22.64 2.06
CA GLN A 135 -7.12 22.80 3.48
C GLN A 135 -6.10 23.92 3.70
N ARG A 136 -5.00 23.95 2.97
CA ARG A 136 -4.00 25.03 3.05
C ARG A 136 -4.59 26.41 2.75
N VAL A 137 -5.47 26.50 1.74
CA VAL A 137 -6.13 27.77 1.41
C VAL A 137 -6.98 28.26 2.59
N ARG A 138 -7.74 27.35 3.24
CA ARG A 138 -8.54 27.71 4.43
C ARG A 138 -7.69 28.11 5.63
N GLU A 139 -6.52 27.47 5.81
CA GLU A 139 -5.58 27.81 6.89
C GLU A 139 -4.93 29.19 6.67
N VAL A 140 -4.55 29.51 5.42
CA VAL A 140 -3.86 30.77 5.07
C VAL A 140 -4.84 31.92 4.90
N PHE A 141 -6.05 31.64 4.38
CA PHE A 141 -7.09 32.59 4.09
C PHE A 141 -8.42 32.14 4.71
N PRO A 142 -8.57 32.29 6.05
CA PRO A 142 -9.79 31.86 6.74
C PRO A 142 -11.02 32.67 6.32
N ASN A 143 -10.84 33.89 5.85
CA ASN A 143 -11.89 34.78 5.33
C ASN A 143 -11.37 35.63 4.15
N VAL A 144 -12.29 36.31 3.47
CA VAL A 144 -11.97 37.17 2.31
C VAL A 144 -11.09 38.34 2.70
N GLU A 145 -11.27 38.88 3.90
CA GLU A 145 -10.50 40.01 4.42
C GLU A 145 -9.00 39.68 4.55
N ALA A 146 -8.68 38.51 5.11
CA ALA A 146 -7.29 38.05 5.20
C ALA A 146 -6.64 37.86 3.81
N TYR A 147 -7.44 37.46 2.82
CA TYR A 147 -6.97 37.38 1.43
C TYR A 147 -6.67 38.77 0.86
N CYS A 148 -7.60 39.74 1.01
CA CYS A 148 -7.44 41.10 0.54
C CYS A 148 -6.25 41.79 1.19
N GLU A 149 -6.11 41.72 2.51
CA GLU A 149 -4.99 42.31 3.25
C GLU A 149 -3.60 41.82 2.76
N ARG A 150 -3.50 40.54 2.43
CA ARG A 150 -2.26 39.97 1.91
C ARG A 150 -1.92 40.48 0.51
N TYR A 151 -2.92 40.63 -0.35
CA TYR A 151 -2.71 41.12 -1.71
C TYR A 151 -2.55 42.63 -1.79
N GLU A 152 -3.18 43.40 -0.92
CA GLU A 152 -2.98 44.86 -0.82
C GLU A 152 -1.56 45.23 -0.37
N ARG A 153 -0.99 44.47 0.56
CA ARG A 153 0.42 44.67 0.98
C ARG A 153 1.42 44.42 -0.14
N ASN A 154 1.07 43.66 -1.15
CA ASN A 154 1.97 43.30 -2.26
C ASN A 154 1.69 44.08 -3.55
N LYS A 155 0.87 45.14 -3.51
CA LYS A 155 0.71 46.00 -4.68
C LYS A 155 2.03 46.79 -4.86
N PRO A 156 2.67 46.74 -6.02
CA PRO A 156 3.79 47.63 -6.32
C PRO A 156 3.31 49.08 -6.25
N ALA A 157 4.12 49.92 -5.63
CA ALA A 157 3.87 51.36 -5.52
C ALA A 157 3.90 52.02 -6.89
#